data_3dba9a9580ec7b2986887ba945f07302
#
_entry.id   3dba9a9580ec7b2986887ba945f07302
#
_cell.length_a   1.000
_cell.length_b   1.000
_cell.length_c   1.000
_cell.angle_alpha   90.00
_cell.angle_beta   90.00
_cell.angle_gamma   90.00
#
_symmetry.space_group_name_H-M   'P 1'
#
loop_
_entity.id
_entity.type
_entity.pdbx_description
1 polymer ?
#
loop_
_entity_poly.entity_id
_entity_poly.type
_entity_poly.pdbx_seq_one_letter_code
_entity_poly.pdbx_strand_id
1 'polypeptide(L)'
;ISIISNSLLHHLHEPSVLWNAVKKLAFNAACVVVNDLRRPKNKNEFDLLMDTEALNLSAVLKDDYAASLRAAFTVAEVKKQLRDASLTQLNVLERGNRYLTVWGWLDPVGEFGEPKANYVPVTLPKSSGCSGAGGRS
;
A
#
# COMPACT_ATOMS: atom_id res chain seq x y z
N ILE A 1 -3.86 -16.35 -4.93
CA ILE A 1 -3.69 -15.21 -5.84
C ILE A 1 -2.92 -14.09 -5.13
N SER A 2 -2.17 -13.33 -5.87
CA SER A 2 -1.40 -12.22 -5.33
C SER A 2 -1.78 -10.94 -6.06
N ILE A 3 -1.99 -9.88 -5.29
CA ILE A 3 -2.30 -8.56 -5.81
C ILE A 3 -1.15 -7.64 -5.44
N ILE A 4 -0.46 -7.14 -6.44
CA ILE A 4 0.73 -6.30 -6.25
C ILE A 4 0.53 -4.97 -6.96
N SER A 5 0.83 -3.88 -6.26
CA SER A 5 0.82 -2.54 -6.83
C SER A 5 2.05 -1.78 -6.37
N ASN A 6 2.64 -1.02 -7.28
CA ASN A 6 3.77 -0.15 -6.98
C ASN A 6 3.51 1.23 -7.54
N SER A 7 3.70 2.26 -6.72
CA SER A 7 3.70 3.65 -7.14
C SER A 7 2.43 4.08 -7.88
N LEU A 8 1.29 3.51 -7.52
CA LEU A 8 0.01 3.85 -8.12
C LEU A 8 -0.85 4.72 -7.21
N LEU A 9 -0.85 4.41 -5.91
CA LEU A 9 -1.78 5.01 -4.96
C LEU A 9 -1.69 6.54 -4.93
N HIS A 10 -0.47 7.08 -4.95
CA HIS A 10 -0.28 8.53 -4.87
C HIS A 10 -0.76 9.29 -6.13
N HIS A 11 -1.02 8.58 -7.22
CA HIS A 11 -1.57 9.17 -8.44
C HIS A 11 -3.11 9.23 -8.44
N LEU A 12 -3.76 8.59 -7.48
CA LEU A 12 -5.22 8.50 -7.47
C LEU A 12 -5.84 9.64 -6.67
N HIS A 13 -6.74 10.38 -7.30
CA HIS A 13 -7.55 11.38 -6.59
C HIS A 13 -8.51 10.71 -5.61
N GLU A 14 -9.01 9.54 -5.99
CA GLU A 14 -9.92 8.74 -5.19
C GLU A 14 -9.23 7.39 -4.84
N PRO A 15 -8.51 7.32 -3.72
CA PRO A 15 -7.82 6.07 -3.35
C PRO A 15 -8.76 4.88 -3.18
N SER A 16 -10.03 5.13 -2.92
CA SER A 16 -11.05 4.07 -2.84
C SER A 16 -11.13 3.24 -4.12
N VAL A 17 -10.76 3.79 -5.27
CA VAL A 17 -10.72 3.05 -6.54
C VAL A 17 -9.77 1.86 -6.43
N LEU A 18 -8.58 2.08 -5.87
CA LEU A 18 -7.62 1.00 -5.66
C LEU A 18 -8.16 -0.04 -4.68
N TRP A 19 -8.67 0.42 -3.54
CA TRP A 19 -9.13 -0.49 -2.50
C TRP A 19 -10.35 -1.29 -2.93
N ASN A 20 -11.24 -0.70 -3.71
CA ASN A 20 -12.37 -1.42 -4.28
C ASN A 20 -11.91 -2.48 -5.31
N ALA A 21 -10.90 -2.16 -6.11
CA ALA A 21 -10.31 -3.13 -7.03
C ALA A 21 -9.67 -4.30 -6.28
N VAL A 22 -8.95 -4.00 -5.20
CA VAL A 22 -8.36 -5.04 -4.34
C VAL A 22 -9.44 -5.96 -3.79
N LYS A 23 -10.55 -5.42 -3.29
CA LYS A 23 -11.65 -6.21 -2.76
C LYS A 23 -12.25 -7.13 -3.83
N LYS A 24 -12.44 -6.64 -5.03
CA LYS A 24 -12.99 -7.44 -6.12
C LYS A 24 -12.04 -8.56 -6.53
N LEU A 25 -10.75 -8.25 -6.64
CA LEU A 25 -9.74 -9.22 -7.05
C LEU A 25 -9.49 -10.27 -5.96
N ALA A 26 -9.73 -9.94 -4.70
CA ALA A 26 -9.52 -10.84 -3.57
C ALA A 26 -10.70 -11.79 -3.32
N PHE A 27 -11.55 -11.99 -4.29
CA PHE A 27 -12.76 -12.81 -4.15
C PHE A 27 -12.48 -14.20 -3.58
N ASN A 28 -11.39 -14.84 -3.97
CA ASN A 28 -11.04 -16.21 -3.55
C ASN A 28 -9.85 -16.26 -2.60
N ALA A 29 -9.64 -15.26 -1.82
CA ALA A 29 -8.46 -15.05 -0.98
C ALA A 29 -7.29 -14.49 -1.80
N ALA A 30 -6.57 -13.58 -1.21
CA ALA A 30 -5.43 -12.96 -1.87
C ALA A 30 -4.39 -12.50 -0.87
N CYS A 31 -3.15 -12.61 -1.29
CA CYS A 31 -2.03 -11.92 -0.68
C CYS A 31 -1.93 -10.55 -1.34
N VAL A 32 -1.92 -9.50 -0.55
CA VAL A 32 -1.92 -8.12 -1.05
C VAL A 32 -0.63 -7.43 -0.66
N VAL A 33 0.00 -6.77 -1.62
CA VAL A 33 1.16 -5.92 -1.38
C VAL A 33 1.01 -4.66 -2.21
N VAL A 34 0.97 -3.52 -1.54
CA VAL A 34 0.94 -2.22 -2.19
C VAL A 34 2.12 -1.41 -1.66
N ASN A 35 3.06 -1.12 -2.53
CA ASN A 35 4.20 -0.27 -2.20
C ASN A 35 3.99 1.10 -2.83
N ASP A 36 4.22 2.14 -2.06
CA ASP A 36 4.04 3.49 -2.58
C ASP A 36 4.91 4.49 -1.84
N LEU A 37 5.00 5.69 -2.39
CA LEU A 37 5.64 6.78 -1.70
C LEU A 37 4.82 7.17 -0.47
N ARG A 38 5.53 7.61 0.55
CA ARG A 38 4.94 8.16 1.76
C ARG A 38 5.23 9.66 1.80
N ARG A 39 4.22 10.45 2.13
CA ARG A 39 4.44 11.90 2.26
C ARG A 39 5.42 12.16 3.41
N PRO A 40 6.45 13.00 3.19
CA PRO A 40 7.36 13.37 4.27
C PRO A 40 6.63 13.98 5.46
N LYS A 41 7.10 13.69 6.66
CA LYS A 41 6.45 14.12 7.90
C LYS A 41 6.55 15.63 8.12
N ASN A 42 7.61 16.25 7.58
CA ASN A 42 7.85 17.68 7.74
C ASN A 42 8.74 18.19 6.61
N LYS A 43 8.99 19.49 6.61
CA LYS A 43 9.81 20.13 5.60
C LYS A 43 11.25 19.62 5.61
N ASN A 44 11.80 19.32 6.78
CA ASN A 44 13.17 18.81 6.89
C ASN A 44 13.34 17.47 6.20
N GLU A 45 12.39 16.57 6.37
CA GLU A 45 12.38 15.27 5.68
C GLU A 45 12.24 15.47 4.17
N PHE A 46 11.36 16.36 3.75
CA PHE A 46 11.17 16.67 2.34
C PHE A 46 12.48 17.21 1.73
N ASP A 47 13.10 18.17 2.38
CA ASP A 47 14.35 18.78 1.88
C ASP A 47 15.46 17.73 1.82
N LEU A 48 15.56 16.86 2.80
CA LEU A 48 16.55 15.79 2.81
C LEU A 48 16.37 14.86 1.60
N LEU A 49 15.15 14.48 1.30
CA LEU A 49 14.87 13.63 0.14
C LEU A 49 15.21 14.34 -1.17
N MET A 50 14.90 15.62 -1.29
CA MET A 50 15.26 16.39 -2.47
C MET A 50 16.77 16.51 -2.63
N ASP A 51 17.50 16.68 -1.51
CA ASP A 51 18.95 16.85 -1.53
C ASP A 51 19.70 15.53 -1.74
N THR A 52 19.08 14.39 -1.48
CA THR A 52 19.71 13.08 -1.64
C THR A 52 19.19 12.34 -2.86
N GLU A 53 17.89 12.07 -2.91
CA GLU A 53 17.31 11.22 -3.94
C GLU A 53 17.12 11.94 -5.27
N ALA A 54 16.87 13.23 -5.23
CA ALA A 54 16.64 14.02 -6.44
C ALA A 54 17.86 14.83 -6.88
N LEU A 55 18.98 14.70 -6.19
CA LEU A 55 20.16 15.55 -6.41
C LEU A 55 20.62 15.56 -7.87
N ASN A 56 20.66 14.40 -8.50
CA ASN A 56 21.19 14.25 -9.86
C ASN A 56 20.10 14.22 -10.94
N LEU A 57 18.86 14.54 -10.59
CA LEU A 57 17.77 14.58 -11.54
C LEU A 57 17.79 15.92 -12.31
N SER A 58 17.24 15.89 -13.53
CA SER A 58 16.97 17.12 -14.27
C SER A 58 15.94 17.97 -13.54
N ALA A 59 15.83 19.26 -13.91
CA ALA A 59 14.86 20.15 -13.28
C ALA A 59 13.43 19.62 -13.40
N VAL A 60 13.06 19.08 -14.56
CA VAL A 60 11.72 18.51 -14.78
C VAL A 60 11.48 17.33 -13.85
N LEU A 61 12.43 16.41 -13.75
CA LEU A 61 12.30 15.23 -12.89
C LEU A 61 12.31 15.60 -11.41
N LYS A 62 13.05 16.64 -11.01
CA LYS A 62 12.98 17.14 -9.64
C LYS A 62 11.59 17.65 -9.29
N ASP A 63 10.99 18.41 -10.20
CA ASP A 63 9.64 18.94 -10.00
C ASP A 63 8.63 17.80 -9.91
N ASP A 64 8.74 16.80 -10.77
CA ASP A 64 7.88 15.62 -10.75
C ASP A 64 8.02 14.84 -9.44
N TYR A 65 9.26 14.65 -8.98
CA TYR A 65 9.52 13.95 -7.72
C TYR A 65 8.93 14.72 -6.53
N ALA A 66 9.14 16.02 -6.49
CA ALA A 66 8.58 16.88 -5.45
C ALA A 66 7.05 16.81 -5.43
N ALA A 67 6.43 16.86 -6.61
CA ALA A 67 4.97 16.73 -6.74
C ALA A 67 4.47 15.38 -6.25
N SER A 68 5.19 14.30 -6.58
CA SER A 68 4.85 12.95 -6.13
C SER A 68 4.94 12.82 -4.61
N LEU A 69 5.97 13.38 -3.99
CA LEU A 69 6.09 13.37 -2.53
C LEU A 69 4.95 14.12 -1.85
N ARG A 70 4.54 15.24 -2.42
CA ARG A 70 3.42 16.02 -1.86
C ARG A 70 2.08 15.32 -2.05
N ALA A 71 1.92 14.59 -3.16
CA ALA A 71 0.71 13.83 -3.45
C ALA A 71 0.61 12.52 -2.69
N ALA A 72 1.73 12.03 -2.14
CA ALA A 72 1.77 10.77 -1.40
C ALA A 72 0.95 10.86 -0.12
N PHE A 73 0.48 9.72 0.36
CA PHE A 73 -0.30 9.63 1.59
C PHE A 73 0.60 9.30 2.77
N THR A 74 0.16 9.69 3.96
CA THR A 74 0.79 9.26 5.20
C THR A 74 0.27 7.89 5.61
N VAL A 75 0.99 7.23 6.53
CA VAL A 75 0.52 5.94 7.10
C VAL A 75 -0.86 6.10 7.74
N ALA A 76 -1.08 7.18 8.48
CA ALA A 76 -2.37 7.42 9.13
C ALA A 76 -3.51 7.57 8.10
N GLU A 77 -3.24 8.28 7.02
CA GLU A 77 -4.23 8.44 5.95
C GLU A 77 -4.56 7.11 5.27
N VAL A 78 -3.54 6.31 4.99
CA VAL A 78 -3.76 4.99 4.37
C VAL A 78 -4.52 4.06 5.32
N LYS A 79 -4.20 4.08 6.60
CA LYS A 79 -4.97 3.31 7.59
C LYS A 79 -6.44 3.71 7.60
N LYS A 80 -6.73 5.00 7.50
CA LYS A 80 -8.11 5.48 7.40
C LYS A 80 -8.78 4.98 6.13
N GLN A 81 -8.08 5.04 4.99
CA GLN A 81 -8.61 4.54 3.72
C GLN A 81 -8.97 3.05 3.82
N LEU A 82 -8.12 2.26 4.47
CA LEU A 82 -8.38 0.84 4.66
C LEU A 82 -9.58 0.59 5.58
N ARG A 83 -9.72 1.36 6.65
CA ARG A 83 -10.91 1.27 7.50
C ARG A 83 -12.17 1.60 6.72
N ASP A 84 -12.14 2.68 5.95
CA ASP A 84 -13.29 3.11 5.15
C ASP A 84 -13.66 2.07 4.07
N ALA A 85 -12.68 1.32 3.60
CA ALA A 85 -12.89 0.25 2.62
C ALA A 85 -13.18 -1.12 3.25
N SER A 86 -13.24 -1.20 4.58
CA SER A 86 -13.41 -2.47 5.30
C SER A 86 -12.30 -3.48 5.05
N LEU A 87 -11.08 -2.98 4.91
CA LEU A 87 -9.88 -3.78 4.68
C LEU A 87 -8.94 -3.74 5.88
N THR A 88 -9.50 -3.86 7.08
CA THR A 88 -8.74 -3.76 8.33
C THR A 88 -7.78 -4.92 8.57
N GLN A 89 -7.89 -6.00 7.79
CA GLN A 89 -6.95 -7.13 7.83
C GLN A 89 -5.58 -6.75 7.27
N LEU A 90 -5.52 -5.72 6.44
CA LEU A 90 -4.27 -5.29 5.84
C LEU A 90 -3.48 -4.42 6.80
N ASN A 91 -2.18 -4.58 6.77
CA ASN A 91 -1.25 -3.85 7.61
C ASN A 91 -0.59 -2.75 6.82
N VAL A 92 -0.24 -1.65 7.48
CA VAL A 92 0.49 -0.56 6.87
C VAL A 92 1.74 -0.32 7.68
N LEU A 93 2.88 -0.24 7.00
CA LEU A 93 4.13 0.08 7.68
C LEU A 93 4.99 1.05 6.87
N GLU A 94 5.78 1.82 7.58
CA GLU A 94 6.77 2.71 6.97
C GLU A 94 7.95 1.90 6.46
N ARG A 95 8.46 2.30 5.31
CA ARG A 95 9.63 1.69 4.70
C ARG A 95 10.65 2.78 4.43
N GLY A 96 11.68 2.83 5.26
CA GLY A 96 12.68 3.89 5.15
C GLY A 96 12.07 5.27 5.36
N ASN A 97 12.63 6.26 4.70
CA ASN A 97 12.22 7.66 4.88
C ASN A 97 11.24 8.17 3.82
N ARG A 98 10.84 7.35 2.84
CA ARG A 98 10.02 7.81 1.72
C ARG A 98 8.96 6.83 1.22
N TYR A 99 8.90 5.63 1.76
CA TYR A 99 7.97 4.59 1.30
C TYR A 99 7.06 4.13 2.41
N LEU A 100 5.92 3.57 2.00
CA LEU A 100 5.07 2.75 2.85
C LEU A 100 4.69 1.48 2.11
N THR A 101 4.34 0.46 2.86
CA THR A 101 3.84 -0.79 2.30
C THR A 101 2.55 -1.17 3.01
N VAL A 102 1.54 -1.46 2.21
CA VAL A 102 0.31 -2.11 2.68
C VAL A 102 0.42 -3.58 2.32
N TRP A 103 0.22 -4.45 3.29
CA TRP A 103 0.39 -5.88 3.03
C TRP A 103 -0.52 -6.69 3.93
N GLY A 104 -0.81 -7.88 3.49
CA GLY A 104 -1.58 -8.81 4.28
C GLY A 104 -2.29 -9.84 3.44
N TRP A 105 -3.06 -10.64 4.11
CA TRP A 105 -3.85 -11.70 3.52
C TRP A 105 -5.33 -11.35 3.65
N LEU A 106 -6.06 -11.43 2.55
CA LEU A 106 -7.51 -11.25 2.54
C LEU A 106 -8.17 -12.61 2.38
N ASP A 107 -9.04 -12.92 3.32
CA ASP A 107 -9.83 -14.15 3.26
C ASP A 107 -10.93 -14.02 2.21
N PRO A 108 -11.40 -15.16 1.64
CA PRO A 108 -12.51 -15.13 0.72
C PRO A 108 -13.75 -14.53 1.36
N VAL A 109 -14.48 -13.73 0.59
CA VAL A 109 -15.74 -13.14 1.04
C VAL A 109 -16.88 -13.66 0.17
N GLY A 110 -18.05 -13.76 0.75
CA GLY A 110 -19.26 -14.11 0.06
C GLY A 110 -19.83 -12.95 -0.75
N GLU A 111 -20.94 -13.19 -1.42
CA GLU A 111 -21.60 -12.23 -2.29
C GLU A 111 -21.94 -10.91 -1.57
N PHE A 112 -22.19 -10.97 -0.26
CA PHE A 112 -22.56 -9.82 0.54
C PHE A 112 -21.41 -9.29 1.42
N GLY A 113 -20.18 -9.65 1.08
CA GLY A 113 -19.02 -9.20 1.86
C GLY A 113 -18.76 -10.00 3.13
N GLU A 114 -19.47 -11.10 3.32
CA GLU A 114 -19.24 -11.98 4.46
C GLU A 114 -18.27 -13.10 4.10
N PRO A 115 -17.54 -13.66 5.09
CA PRO A 115 -16.70 -14.83 4.81
C PRO A 115 -17.51 -15.97 4.24
N LYS A 116 -16.95 -16.70 3.27
CA LYS A 116 -17.61 -17.87 2.69
C LYS A 116 -17.78 -18.94 3.75
N ALA A 117 -19.02 -19.48 3.86
CA ALA A 117 -19.37 -20.43 4.91
C ALA A 117 -18.51 -21.69 4.93
N ASN A 118 -18.07 -22.14 3.76
CA ASN A 118 -17.30 -23.38 3.62
C ASN A 118 -15.78 -23.13 3.50
N TYR A 119 -15.34 -21.92 3.74
CA TYR A 119 -13.94 -21.62 3.65
C TYR A 119 -13.20 -22.10 4.90
N VAL A 120 -12.15 -22.87 4.68
CA VAL A 120 -11.25 -23.29 5.74
C VAL A 120 -9.92 -22.58 5.49
N PRO A 121 -9.48 -21.68 6.39
CA PRO A 121 -8.22 -21.00 6.20
C PRO A 121 -7.06 -21.97 6.15
N VAL A 122 -6.18 -21.80 5.17
CA VAL A 122 -4.95 -22.55 5.09
C VAL A 122 -3.89 -21.84 5.90
N THR A 123 -3.32 -22.54 6.86
CA THR A 123 -2.22 -21.97 7.64
C THR A 123 -0.97 -21.98 6.77
N LEU A 124 -0.49 -20.78 6.46
CA LEU A 124 0.73 -20.62 5.67
C LEU A 124 1.92 -20.40 6.58
N PRO A 125 3.08 -20.96 6.24
CA PRO A 125 4.31 -20.62 6.94
C PRO A 125 4.59 -19.13 6.81
N LYS A 126 5.21 -18.53 7.82
CA LYS A 126 5.56 -17.10 7.80
C LYS A 126 6.44 -16.72 6.61
N SER A 127 7.16 -17.66 6.07
CA SER A 127 8.07 -17.43 4.94
C SER A 127 7.40 -17.56 3.58
N SER A 128 6.09 -17.78 3.52
CA SER A 128 5.36 -17.97 2.27
C SER A 128 4.29 -16.89 2.08
N GLY A 129 3.61 -16.93 0.96
CA GLY A 129 2.55 -15.99 0.65
C GLY A 129 3.06 -14.56 0.61
N CYS A 130 2.46 -13.70 1.40
CA CYS A 130 2.81 -12.28 1.45
C CYS A 130 4.12 -11.98 2.14
N SER A 131 4.75 -12.95 2.75
CA SER A 131 5.93 -12.72 3.58
C SER A 131 7.11 -12.13 2.83
N GLY A 132 7.27 -12.48 1.57
CA GLY A 132 8.32 -11.93 0.72
C GLY A 132 8.13 -10.48 0.37
N ALA A 133 6.99 -9.94 0.64
CA ALA A 133 6.59 -8.62 0.16
C ALA A 133 6.91 -7.49 1.14
N GLY A 134 7.71 -7.72 2.11
CA GLY A 134 8.15 -6.67 3.01
C GLY A 134 7.65 -6.76 4.43
N GLY A 135 6.72 -7.63 4.70
CA GLY A 135 6.33 -7.93 6.08
C GLY A 135 7.40 -8.69 6.82
N ARG A 136 8.32 -9.21 6.11
CA ARG A 136 9.43 -9.93 6.67
C ARG A 136 10.71 -9.11 6.56
N SER A 137 11.36 -9.01 7.60
CA SER A 137 12.63 -8.28 7.65
C SER A 137 13.62 -9.03 8.53
#